data_b9a8eb24ceb1e8c17ffd4c7e22c54060
#
_entry.id   b9a8eb24ceb1e8c17ffd4c7e22c54060
#
_cell.length_a   1.000
_cell.length_b   1.000
_cell.length_c   1.000
_cell.angle_alpha   90.00
_cell.angle_beta   90.00
_cell.angle_gamma   90.00
#
_symmetry.space_group_name_H-M   'P 1'
#
loop_
_entity.id
_entity.type
_entity.pdbx_description
1 polymer ?
#
loop_
_entity_poly.entity_id
_entity_poly.type
_entity_poly.pdbx_seq_one_letter_code
_entity_poly.pdbx_strand_id
1 'polypeptide(L)'
;GLVKMILEKKMSMDEYRNTSILYRTNKEAVQVSDLLITEKIPFWCTEPIQDKYDHWIYRDILSYHKLGIGIGNKMDLNRILNHPQRFLFDPRFFKTDGSLKQLMHVAATLPDGKWKRSKAMDSVEDMFYLFKKLEDKSPVDTLQILESFGRYKIFLHDYAEYRNMSPGELYFFWNSYKADAEKHNDWKEWDAYVRKHKIILQEQLRKHDGIALSTLHRSKGLEWDRVYILNCVKNTIPFAKQGTVEDLEEERRLFYVGCTRAKKELQLLSYQGNSGEISPFIKELKSSESDTGDKVDLDVHLKY
;
A
#
# COMPACT_ATOMS: atom_id res chain seq x y z
N GLY A 1 4.72 12.62 11.38
CA GLY A 1 3.69 12.45 10.37
C GLY A 1 2.29 12.69 10.91
N LEU A 2 1.25 12.57 10.08
CA LEU A 2 -0.16 12.84 10.37
C LEU A 2 -0.64 12.27 11.71
N VAL A 3 -0.45 10.98 11.94
CA VAL A 3 -0.95 10.32 13.16
C VAL A 3 -0.30 10.91 14.41
N LYS A 4 0.99 11.23 14.36
CA LYS A 4 1.67 11.91 15.47
C LYS A 4 1.05 13.27 15.76
N MET A 5 0.70 14.04 14.73
CA MET A 5 0.02 15.34 14.87
C MET A 5 -1.36 15.18 15.50
N ILE A 6 -2.12 14.14 15.11
CA ILE A 6 -3.43 13.83 15.68
C ILE A 6 -3.29 13.45 17.16
N LEU A 7 -2.31 12.60 17.50
CA LEU A 7 -2.04 12.15 18.87
C LEU A 7 -1.57 13.31 19.77
N GLU A 8 -0.70 14.18 19.27
CA GLU A 8 -0.19 15.35 20.01
C GLU A 8 -1.33 16.32 20.38
N LYS A 9 -2.38 16.41 19.57
CA LYS A 9 -3.56 17.25 19.84
C LYS A 9 -4.45 16.72 20.97
N LYS A 10 -4.32 15.46 21.40
CA LYS A 10 -5.11 14.82 22.47
C LYS A 10 -6.62 15.09 22.31
N MET A 11 -7.14 14.83 21.12
CA MET A 11 -8.51 15.13 20.75
C MET A 11 -9.53 14.30 21.53
N SER A 12 -10.66 14.93 21.91
CA SER A 12 -11.86 14.28 22.44
C SER A 12 -12.59 13.50 21.32
N MET A 13 -13.54 12.64 21.71
CA MET A 13 -14.39 11.93 20.73
C MET A 13 -15.18 12.88 19.84
N ASP A 14 -15.66 14.00 20.38
CA ASP A 14 -16.39 15.00 19.58
C ASP A 14 -15.48 15.71 18.57
N GLU A 15 -14.23 15.95 18.93
CA GLU A 15 -13.25 16.48 17.98
C GLU A 15 -12.90 15.46 16.89
N TYR A 16 -12.79 14.16 17.22
CA TYR A 16 -12.62 13.12 16.20
C TYR A 16 -13.79 13.08 15.21
N ARG A 17 -15.04 13.16 15.69
CA ARG A 17 -16.25 13.20 14.84
C ARG A 17 -16.29 14.41 13.91
N ASN A 18 -15.71 15.52 14.35
CA ASN A 18 -15.63 16.77 13.58
C ASN A 18 -14.29 16.92 12.84
N THR A 19 -13.58 15.83 12.63
CA THR A 19 -12.31 15.78 11.88
C THR A 19 -12.43 14.88 10.68
N SER A 20 -11.84 15.29 9.57
CA SER A 20 -11.70 14.42 8.40
C SER A 20 -10.26 14.39 7.85
N ILE A 21 -9.93 13.26 7.22
CA ILE A 21 -8.71 13.07 6.45
C ILE A 21 -9.12 12.81 5.01
N LEU A 22 -8.78 13.75 4.14
CA LEU A 22 -9.09 13.71 2.72
C LEU A 22 -7.86 13.27 1.92
N TYR A 23 -8.09 12.47 0.91
CA TYR A 23 -7.05 11.95 0.03
C TYR A 23 -7.55 11.88 -1.42
N ARG A 24 -6.60 11.74 -2.36
CA ARG A 24 -6.94 11.71 -3.78
C ARG A 24 -7.40 10.33 -4.26
N THR A 25 -6.86 9.26 -3.69
CA THR A 25 -7.16 7.88 -4.08
C THR A 25 -7.39 6.96 -2.88
N ASN A 26 -8.20 5.91 -3.05
CA ASN A 26 -8.49 4.93 -1.98
C ASN A 26 -7.26 4.12 -1.51
N LYS A 27 -6.15 4.14 -2.23
CA LYS A 27 -4.90 3.51 -1.78
C LYS A 27 -4.37 4.16 -0.50
N GLU A 28 -4.52 5.48 -0.38
CA GLU A 28 -4.10 6.24 0.80
C GLU A 28 -4.95 5.90 2.02
N ALA A 29 -6.23 5.55 1.79
CA ALA A 29 -7.13 5.11 2.86
C ALA A 29 -6.61 3.87 3.59
N VAL A 30 -6.06 2.90 2.86
CA VAL A 30 -5.48 1.67 3.45
C VAL A 30 -4.31 2.02 4.38
N GLN A 31 -3.45 2.96 3.96
CA GLN A 31 -2.31 3.40 4.76
C GLN A 31 -2.74 4.10 6.04
N VAL A 32 -3.70 5.01 5.91
CA VAL A 32 -4.20 5.80 7.04
C VAL A 32 -4.98 4.92 8.01
N SER A 33 -5.86 4.05 7.53
CA SER A 33 -6.64 3.15 8.39
C SER A 33 -5.76 2.20 9.20
N ASP A 34 -4.70 1.66 8.61
CA ASP A 34 -3.73 0.82 9.31
C ASP A 34 -3.05 1.56 10.47
N LEU A 35 -2.63 2.80 10.24
CA LEU A 35 -2.05 3.64 11.28
C LEU A 35 -3.06 3.98 12.38
N LEU A 36 -4.31 4.31 12.02
CA LEU A 36 -5.37 4.64 12.99
C LEU A 36 -5.75 3.41 13.83
N ILE A 37 -5.80 2.20 13.23
CA ILE A 37 -6.00 0.95 13.96
C ILE A 37 -4.87 0.70 14.95
N THR A 38 -3.62 0.88 14.52
CA THR A 38 -2.44 0.69 15.37
C THR A 38 -2.46 1.61 16.59
N GLU A 39 -2.85 2.87 16.39
CA GLU A 39 -2.94 3.88 17.45
C GLU A 39 -4.28 3.90 18.18
N LYS A 40 -5.19 2.99 17.84
CA LYS A 40 -6.53 2.85 18.45
C LYS A 40 -7.37 4.13 18.32
N ILE A 41 -7.18 4.88 17.23
CA ILE A 41 -7.96 6.08 16.92
C ILE A 41 -9.21 5.66 16.16
N PRO A 42 -10.43 6.04 16.61
CA PRO A 42 -11.66 5.68 15.93
C PRO A 42 -11.79 6.42 14.59
N PHE A 43 -12.28 5.71 13.58
CA PHE A 43 -12.50 6.28 12.24
C PHE A 43 -13.62 5.55 11.49
N TRP A 44 -14.08 6.14 10.43
CA TRP A 44 -14.98 5.53 9.47
C TRP A 44 -14.64 5.99 8.04
N CYS A 45 -15.13 5.31 7.03
CA CYS A 45 -14.84 5.63 5.63
C CYS A 45 -16.12 5.95 4.87
N THR A 46 -16.06 6.98 4.02
CA THR A 46 -17.16 7.32 3.10
C THR A 46 -17.34 6.30 1.97
N GLU A 47 -16.33 5.47 1.72
CA GLU A 47 -16.29 4.41 0.71
C GLU A 47 -15.68 3.14 1.32
N PRO A 48 -16.05 1.95 0.83
CA PRO A 48 -15.40 0.70 1.25
C PRO A 48 -13.90 0.75 0.94
N ILE A 49 -13.08 0.35 1.91
CA ILE A 49 -11.65 0.18 1.75
C ILE A 49 -11.27 -1.30 1.92
N GLN A 50 -10.21 -1.71 1.23
CA GLN A 50 -9.66 -3.05 1.39
C GLN A 50 -8.72 -3.10 2.59
N ASP A 51 -8.70 -4.25 3.28
CA ASP A 51 -7.68 -4.51 4.30
C ASP A 51 -6.30 -4.70 3.63
N LYS A 52 -5.23 -4.20 4.26
CA LYS A 52 -3.87 -4.39 3.75
C LYS A 52 -3.51 -5.88 3.57
N TYR A 53 -4.05 -6.75 4.42
CA TYR A 53 -3.83 -8.20 4.35
C TYR A 53 -4.64 -8.92 3.24
N ASP A 54 -5.51 -8.20 2.52
CA ASP A 54 -6.13 -8.70 1.28
C ASP A 54 -5.31 -8.34 0.03
N HIS A 55 -4.22 -7.59 0.19
CA HIS A 55 -3.34 -7.24 -0.91
C HIS A 55 -2.55 -8.45 -1.41
N TRP A 56 -2.28 -8.50 -2.72
CA TRP A 56 -1.63 -9.64 -3.37
C TRP A 56 -0.23 -9.95 -2.82
N ILE A 57 0.54 -8.95 -2.37
CA ILE A 57 1.86 -9.13 -1.77
C ILE A 57 1.77 -10.00 -0.50
N TYR A 58 0.79 -9.75 0.38
CA TYR A 58 0.59 -10.56 1.57
C TYR A 58 0.22 -12.01 1.22
N ARG A 59 -0.62 -12.18 0.22
CA ARG A 59 -0.99 -13.52 -0.28
C ARG A 59 0.22 -14.28 -0.85
N ASP A 60 1.15 -13.58 -1.51
CA ASP A 60 2.39 -14.18 -1.99
C ASP A 60 3.27 -14.63 -0.80
N ILE A 61 3.42 -13.77 0.23
CA ILE A 61 4.15 -14.10 1.46
C ILE A 61 3.59 -15.38 2.09
N LEU A 62 2.26 -15.47 2.25
CA LEU A 62 1.61 -16.66 2.78
C LEU A 62 1.83 -17.90 1.90
N SER A 63 1.79 -17.75 0.57
CA SER A 63 2.03 -18.86 -0.35
C SER A 63 3.47 -19.36 -0.23
N TYR A 64 4.45 -18.47 -0.12
CA TYR A 64 5.84 -18.82 0.13
C TYR A 64 6.02 -19.56 1.46
N HIS A 65 5.42 -19.06 2.54
CA HIS A 65 5.47 -19.74 3.83
C HIS A 65 4.88 -21.15 3.74
N LYS A 66 3.66 -21.31 3.20
CA LYS A 66 2.99 -22.61 3.09
C LYS A 66 3.80 -23.61 2.27
N LEU A 67 4.41 -23.16 1.16
CA LEU A 67 5.25 -24.00 0.32
C LEU A 67 6.55 -24.38 1.04
N GLY A 68 7.13 -23.46 1.82
CA GLY A 68 8.32 -23.71 2.62
C GLY A 68 8.13 -24.77 3.69
N ILE A 69 6.97 -24.79 4.38
CA ILE A 69 6.65 -25.79 5.40
C ILE A 69 5.91 -27.03 4.84
N GLY A 70 5.81 -27.17 3.53
CA GLY A 70 5.24 -28.36 2.88
C GLY A 70 3.72 -28.51 2.91
N ILE A 71 2.95 -27.51 3.35
CA ILE A 71 1.48 -27.52 3.34
C ILE A 71 0.88 -26.71 2.18
N GLY A 72 1.73 -26.09 1.37
CA GLY A 72 1.30 -25.33 0.19
C GLY A 72 0.68 -26.26 -0.87
N ASN A 73 -0.26 -25.70 -1.61
CA ASN A 73 -0.96 -26.41 -2.67
C ASN A 73 -0.64 -25.80 -4.05
N LYS A 74 -1.21 -26.39 -5.11
CA LYS A 74 -1.04 -25.93 -6.49
C LYS A 74 -1.43 -24.45 -6.68
N MET A 75 -2.44 -23.95 -5.96
CA MET A 75 -2.84 -22.54 -6.08
C MET A 75 -1.78 -21.62 -5.50
N ASP A 76 -1.16 -22.02 -4.37
CA ASP A 76 -0.05 -21.29 -3.76
C ASP A 76 1.15 -21.25 -4.72
N LEU A 77 1.51 -22.39 -5.32
CA LEU A 77 2.58 -22.45 -6.29
C LEU A 77 2.33 -21.58 -7.52
N ASN A 78 1.15 -21.72 -8.13
CA ASN A 78 0.79 -20.94 -9.32
C ASN A 78 0.83 -19.43 -9.05
N ARG A 79 0.49 -19.01 -7.85
CA ARG A 79 0.54 -17.60 -7.43
C ARG A 79 1.96 -17.06 -7.49
N ILE A 80 2.94 -17.80 -6.97
CA ILE A 80 4.31 -17.31 -6.82
C ILE A 80 5.26 -17.78 -7.94
N LEU A 81 4.77 -18.56 -8.89
CA LEU A 81 5.60 -19.18 -9.93
C LEU A 81 6.48 -18.16 -10.67
N ASN A 82 5.94 -16.98 -10.95
CA ASN A 82 6.63 -15.83 -11.55
C ASN A 82 6.65 -14.60 -10.65
N HIS A 83 6.58 -14.75 -9.34
CA HIS A 83 6.77 -13.71 -8.33
C HIS A 83 7.90 -14.08 -7.35
N PRO A 84 9.15 -13.68 -7.56
CA PRO A 84 9.68 -12.83 -8.64
C PRO A 84 9.69 -13.52 -10.01
N GLN A 85 9.95 -12.71 -11.05
CA GLN A 85 9.88 -13.17 -12.42
C GLN A 85 10.92 -14.26 -12.71
N ARG A 86 10.43 -15.44 -13.10
CA ARG A 86 11.24 -16.64 -13.43
C ARG A 86 11.10 -17.08 -14.87
N PHE A 87 10.28 -16.37 -15.65
CA PHE A 87 9.98 -16.70 -17.07
C PHE A 87 9.38 -18.10 -17.29
N LEU A 88 8.68 -18.63 -16.29
CA LEU A 88 7.98 -19.90 -16.35
C LEU A 88 6.55 -19.71 -16.85
N PHE A 89 6.39 -19.20 -18.07
CA PHE A 89 5.07 -18.81 -18.62
C PHE A 89 4.42 -19.90 -19.48
N ASP A 90 5.12 -20.99 -19.82
CA ASP A 90 4.51 -22.07 -20.60
C ASP A 90 3.29 -22.63 -19.86
N PRO A 91 2.12 -22.75 -20.51
CA PRO A 91 0.90 -23.23 -19.85
C PRO A 91 1.00 -24.61 -19.20
N ARG A 92 1.98 -25.42 -19.61
CA ARG A 92 2.23 -26.73 -19.01
C ARG A 92 2.68 -26.65 -17.56
N PHE A 93 3.41 -25.59 -17.15
CA PHE A 93 3.78 -25.40 -15.75
C PHE A 93 2.56 -25.32 -14.84
N PHE A 94 1.51 -24.65 -15.29
CA PHE A 94 0.26 -24.47 -14.52
C PHE A 94 -0.61 -25.73 -14.50
N LYS A 95 -0.26 -26.75 -15.31
CA LYS A 95 -1.00 -28.03 -15.37
C LYS A 95 -0.35 -29.13 -14.52
N THR A 96 0.88 -28.92 -14.02
CA THR A 96 1.60 -29.87 -13.15
C THR A 96 0.89 -30.06 -11.81
N ASP A 97 1.27 -31.11 -11.06
CA ASP A 97 0.91 -31.27 -9.65
C ASP A 97 1.69 -30.36 -8.70
N GLY A 98 2.66 -29.61 -9.25
CA GLY A 98 3.53 -28.71 -8.51
C GLY A 98 4.78 -29.38 -7.94
N SER A 99 4.99 -30.68 -8.19
CA SER A 99 6.23 -31.36 -7.76
C SER A 99 7.45 -30.88 -8.56
N LEU A 100 8.61 -30.87 -7.89
CA LEU A 100 9.88 -30.55 -8.53
C LEU A 100 10.09 -31.41 -9.81
N LYS A 101 9.79 -32.71 -9.73
CA LYS A 101 9.94 -33.65 -10.86
C LYS A 101 9.12 -33.23 -12.07
N GLN A 102 7.85 -32.87 -11.89
CA GLN A 102 7.01 -32.46 -13.01
C GLN A 102 7.41 -31.09 -13.57
N LEU A 103 7.71 -30.13 -12.73
CA LEU A 103 8.17 -28.80 -13.17
C LEU A 103 9.50 -28.90 -13.94
N MET A 104 10.46 -29.72 -13.46
CA MET A 104 11.70 -29.98 -14.15
C MET A 104 11.48 -30.66 -15.50
N HIS A 105 10.53 -31.61 -15.57
CA HIS A 105 10.19 -32.27 -16.84
C HIS A 105 9.63 -31.25 -17.85
N VAL A 106 8.72 -30.36 -17.43
CA VAL A 106 8.22 -29.30 -18.30
C VAL A 106 9.35 -28.40 -18.76
N ALA A 107 10.23 -27.94 -17.85
CA ALA A 107 11.37 -27.08 -18.18
C ALA A 107 12.32 -27.74 -19.22
N ALA A 108 12.64 -29.01 -19.03
CA ALA A 108 13.53 -29.77 -19.92
C ALA A 108 12.93 -30.03 -21.32
N THR A 109 11.59 -30.02 -21.43
CA THR A 109 10.85 -30.30 -22.67
C THR A 109 10.26 -29.05 -23.34
N LEU A 110 10.67 -27.85 -22.93
CA LEU A 110 10.24 -26.62 -23.60
C LEU A 110 10.64 -26.66 -25.10
N PRO A 111 9.74 -26.17 -26.00
CA PRO A 111 10.03 -26.15 -27.44
C PRO A 111 11.20 -25.21 -27.78
N ASP A 112 11.45 -24.25 -26.93
CA ASP A 112 12.54 -23.29 -27.08
C ASP A 112 13.94 -23.93 -26.94
N GLY A 113 14.95 -23.31 -27.57
CA GLY A 113 16.30 -23.86 -27.64
C GLY A 113 16.93 -24.20 -26.30
N LYS A 114 18.07 -24.93 -26.36
CA LYS A 114 18.81 -25.50 -25.21
C LYS A 114 19.02 -24.46 -24.07
N TRP A 115 19.33 -23.22 -24.43
CA TRP A 115 19.58 -22.15 -23.44
C TRP A 115 18.33 -21.81 -22.59
N LYS A 116 17.14 -21.68 -23.22
CA LYS A 116 15.91 -21.41 -22.50
C LYS A 116 15.49 -22.53 -21.58
N ARG A 117 15.70 -23.79 -22.02
CA ARG A 117 15.49 -24.99 -21.20
C ARG A 117 16.38 -24.99 -19.95
N SER A 118 17.68 -24.76 -20.12
CA SER A 118 18.61 -24.67 -18.99
C SER A 118 18.16 -23.60 -18.00
N LYS A 119 17.88 -22.39 -18.48
CA LYS A 119 17.42 -21.28 -17.62
C LYS A 119 16.12 -21.59 -16.89
N ALA A 120 15.18 -22.27 -17.53
CA ALA A 120 13.93 -22.68 -16.88
C ALA A 120 14.17 -23.73 -15.79
N MET A 121 15.07 -24.69 -16.04
CA MET A 121 15.45 -25.69 -15.05
C MET A 121 16.13 -25.05 -13.85
N ASP A 122 17.11 -24.16 -14.06
CA ASP A 122 17.77 -23.39 -13.00
C ASP A 122 16.75 -22.61 -12.17
N SER A 123 15.80 -21.96 -12.83
CA SER A 123 14.72 -21.20 -12.14
C SER A 123 13.83 -22.08 -11.27
N VAL A 124 13.53 -23.30 -11.71
CA VAL A 124 12.77 -24.27 -10.92
C VAL A 124 13.58 -24.76 -9.73
N GLU A 125 14.86 -25.08 -9.91
CA GLU A 125 15.76 -25.51 -8.83
C GLU A 125 15.94 -24.41 -7.78
N ASP A 126 16.20 -23.17 -8.20
CA ASP A 126 16.32 -22.01 -7.31
C ASP A 126 15.05 -21.78 -6.49
N MET A 127 13.88 -21.96 -7.10
CA MET A 127 12.58 -21.83 -6.41
C MET A 127 12.44 -22.90 -5.32
N PHE A 128 12.75 -24.16 -5.59
CA PHE A 128 12.68 -25.22 -4.57
C PHE A 128 13.76 -25.08 -3.51
N TYR A 129 14.94 -24.58 -3.87
CA TYR A 129 15.98 -24.25 -2.91
C TYR A 129 15.51 -23.11 -1.97
N LEU A 130 14.81 -22.11 -2.51
CA LEU A 130 14.20 -21.06 -1.70
C LEU A 130 13.16 -21.66 -0.73
N PHE A 131 12.27 -22.57 -1.17
CA PHE A 131 11.30 -23.22 -0.26
C PHE A 131 12.00 -23.94 0.89
N LYS A 132 13.08 -24.67 0.60
CA LYS A 132 13.87 -25.34 1.64
C LYS A 132 14.49 -24.35 2.64
N LYS A 133 14.89 -23.16 2.18
CA LYS A 133 15.40 -22.11 3.09
C LYS A 133 14.32 -21.51 3.98
N LEU A 134 13.05 -21.60 3.59
CA LEU A 134 11.89 -21.08 4.34
C LEU A 134 11.33 -22.09 5.35
N GLU A 135 11.83 -23.34 5.36
CA GLU A 135 11.43 -24.36 6.32
C GLU A 135 11.69 -23.86 7.75
N ASP A 136 10.71 -23.98 8.61
CA ASP A 136 10.74 -23.59 10.04
C ASP A 136 11.19 -22.14 10.32
N LYS A 137 11.02 -21.23 9.38
CA LYS A 137 11.38 -19.82 9.57
C LYS A 137 10.25 -19.02 10.24
N SER A 138 10.66 -18.12 11.13
CA SER A 138 9.76 -17.11 11.69
C SER A 138 9.21 -16.18 10.59
N PRO A 139 8.13 -15.43 10.84
CA PRO A 139 7.64 -14.44 9.89
C PRO A 139 8.71 -13.45 9.44
N VAL A 140 9.47 -12.90 10.37
CA VAL A 140 10.52 -11.91 10.07
C VAL A 140 11.65 -12.51 9.24
N ASP A 141 12.12 -13.73 9.59
CA ASP A 141 13.17 -14.42 8.83
C ASP A 141 12.70 -14.77 7.41
N THR A 142 11.44 -15.20 7.27
CA THR A 142 10.85 -15.46 5.96
C THR A 142 10.90 -14.21 5.07
N LEU A 143 10.47 -13.05 5.59
CA LEU A 143 10.51 -11.80 4.83
C LEU A 143 11.95 -11.36 4.50
N GLN A 144 12.90 -11.54 5.41
CA GLN A 144 14.31 -11.25 5.15
C GLN A 144 14.90 -12.17 4.05
N ILE A 145 14.56 -13.46 4.07
CA ILE A 145 14.98 -14.40 3.03
C ILE A 145 14.34 -14.05 1.69
N LEU A 146 13.06 -13.72 1.65
CA LEU A 146 12.38 -13.29 0.43
C LEU A 146 12.99 -11.99 -0.14
N GLU A 147 13.35 -11.04 0.71
CA GLU A 147 13.95 -9.77 0.30
C GLU A 147 15.37 -9.98 -0.26
N SER A 148 16.22 -10.72 0.45
CA SER A 148 17.63 -10.88 0.13
C SER A 148 17.87 -11.97 -0.93
N PHE A 149 17.52 -13.21 -0.61
CA PHE A 149 17.74 -14.37 -1.47
C PHE A 149 16.67 -14.50 -2.56
N GLY A 150 15.40 -14.30 -2.19
CA GLY A 150 14.27 -14.35 -3.12
C GLY A 150 14.18 -13.17 -4.06
N ARG A 151 14.95 -12.11 -3.87
CA ARG A 151 14.94 -10.86 -4.67
C ARG A 151 13.55 -10.23 -4.80
N TYR A 152 12.68 -10.45 -3.82
CA TYR A 152 11.28 -10.07 -3.93
C TYR A 152 11.10 -8.53 -3.97
N LYS A 153 11.96 -7.77 -3.27
CA LYS A 153 11.92 -6.31 -3.30
C LYS A 153 12.33 -5.73 -4.67
N ILE A 154 13.29 -6.37 -5.36
CA ILE A 154 13.66 -6.01 -6.73
C ILE A 154 12.46 -6.26 -7.67
N PHE A 155 11.83 -7.44 -7.51
CA PHE A 155 10.60 -7.75 -8.27
C PHE A 155 9.48 -6.72 -8.04
N LEU A 156 9.27 -6.25 -6.81
CA LEU A 156 8.29 -5.19 -6.54
C LEU A 156 8.61 -3.88 -7.28
N HIS A 157 9.91 -3.53 -7.36
CA HIS A 157 10.36 -2.37 -8.12
C HIS A 157 10.05 -2.53 -9.61
N ASP A 158 10.51 -3.62 -10.21
CA ASP A 158 10.33 -3.90 -11.64
C ASP A 158 8.84 -4.01 -12.02
N TYR A 159 8.03 -4.61 -11.12
CA TYR A 159 6.59 -4.69 -11.29
C TYR A 159 5.94 -3.29 -11.27
N ALA A 160 6.37 -2.44 -10.36
CA ALA A 160 5.84 -1.07 -10.28
C ALA A 160 6.19 -0.27 -11.55
N GLU A 161 7.42 -0.35 -12.03
CA GLU A 161 7.83 0.29 -13.30
C GLU A 161 7.00 -0.22 -14.48
N TYR A 162 6.86 -1.55 -14.61
CA TYR A 162 6.04 -2.15 -15.66
C TYR A 162 4.58 -1.69 -15.63
N ARG A 163 4.03 -1.46 -14.44
CA ARG A 163 2.64 -1.00 -14.25
C ARG A 163 2.50 0.52 -14.25
N ASN A 164 3.57 1.27 -14.52
CA ASN A 164 3.59 2.74 -14.46
C ASN A 164 3.04 3.29 -13.12
N MET A 165 3.42 2.66 -12.01
CA MET A 165 3.08 3.08 -10.66
C MET A 165 4.34 3.39 -9.85
N SER A 166 4.19 4.13 -8.73
CA SER A 166 5.32 4.40 -7.86
C SER A 166 5.77 3.12 -7.12
N PRO A 167 7.07 2.75 -7.14
CA PRO A 167 7.57 1.65 -6.31
C PRO A 167 7.29 1.85 -4.82
N GLY A 168 7.24 3.10 -4.34
CA GLY A 168 6.89 3.44 -2.97
C GLY A 168 5.53 2.91 -2.51
N GLU A 169 4.55 2.77 -3.43
CA GLU A 169 3.24 2.20 -3.12
C GLU A 169 3.35 0.72 -2.70
N LEU A 170 4.17 -0.08 -3.40
CA LEU A 170 4.37 -1.48 -3.07
C LEU A 170 5.31 -1.65 -1.88
N TYR A 171 6.32 -0.78 -1.76
CA TYR A 171 7.22 -0.77 -0.61
C TYR A 171 6.52 -0.41 0.69
N PHE A 172 5.46 0.41 0.64
CA PHE A 172 4.63 0.64 1.82
C PHE A 172 4.08 -0.68 2.38
N PHE A 173 3.42 -1.50 1.53
CA PHE A 173 2.89 -2.79 1.95
C PHE A 173 3.99 -3.72 2.46
N TRP A 174 5.09 -3.84 1.72
CA TRP A 174 6.22 -4.68 2.12
C TRP A 174 6.79 -4.30 3.49
N ASN A 175 7.06 -3.00 3.69
CA ASN A 175 7.61 -2.50 4.94
C ASN A 175 6.62 -2.62 6.11
N SER A 176 5.32 -2.42 5.84
CA SER A 176 4.26 -2.62 6.84
C SER A 176 4.21 -4.08 7.30
N TYR A 177 4.28 -5.04 6.37
CA TYR A 177 4.34 -6.46 6.75
C TYR A 177 5.60 -6.83 7.52
N LYS A 178 6.76 -6.25 7.17
CA LYS A 178 8.00 -6.45 7.96
C LYS A 178 7.85 -5.92 9.37
N ALA A 179 7.35 -4.70 9.53
CA ALA A 179 7.12 -4.10 10.84
C ALA A 179 6.12 -4.88 11.69
N ASP A 180 5.13 -5.51 11.08
CA ASP A 180 4.21 -6.39 11.80
C ASP A 180 4.85 -7.74 12.14
N ALA A 181 5.59 -8.34 11.20
CA ALA A 181 6.30 -9.60 11.42
C ALA A 181 7.30 -9.51 12.59
N GLU A 182 7.98 -8.36 12.74
CA GLU A 182 8.90 -8.09 13.84
C GLU A 182 8.25 -8.11 15.24
N LYS A 183 6.92 -7.95 15.32
CA LYS A 183 6.15 -7.97 16.57
C LYS A 183 5.66 -9.38 16.96
N HIS A 184 5.86 -10.38 16.12
CA HIS A 184 5.30 -11.72 16.29
C HIS A 184 6.40 -12.79 16.19
N ASN A 185 6.45 -13.68 17.18
CA ASN A 185 7.49 -14.71 17.25
C ASN A 185 7.27 -15.83 16.22
N ASP A 186 6.02 -16.13 15.89
CA ASP A 186 5.66 -17.19 14.98
C ASP A 186 4.47 -16.84 14.09
N TRP A 187 4.21 -17.68 13.10
CA TRP A 187 3.12 -17.52 12.13
C TRP A 187 1.73 -17.62 12.75
N LYS A 188 1.58 -18.36 13.85
CA LYS A 188 0.30 -18.50 14.54
C LYS A 188 -0.09 -17.20 15.24
N GLU A 189 0.88 -16.56 15.90
CA GLU A 189 0.67 -15.23 16.50
C GLU A 189 0.34 -14.19 15.44
N TRP A 190 1.10 -14.16 14.33
CA TRP A 190 0.84 -13.20 13.26
C TRP A 190 -0.52 -13.43 12.60
N ASP A 191 -0.91 -14.67 12.32
CA ASP A 191 -2.22 -14.99 11.75
C ASP A 191 -3.37 -14.59 12.70
N ALA A 192 -3.20 -14.80 14.02
CA ALA A 192 -4.16 -14.32 15.02
C ALA A 192 -4.28 -12.77 15.01
N TYR A 193 -3.15 -12.07 14.89
CA TYR A 193 -3.12 -10.62 14.76
C TYR A 193 -3.83 -10.15 13.48
N VAL A 194 -3.56 -10.77 12.34
CA VAL A 194 -4.21 -10.45 11.05
C VAL A 194 -5.72 -10.62 11.15
N ARG A 195 -6.20 -11.72 11.74
CA ARG A 195 -7.65 -11.92 11.96
C ARG A 195 -8.25 -10.81 12.82
N LYS A 196 -7.57 -10.45 13.91
CA LYS A 196 -8.01 -9.37 14.80
C LYS A 196 -8.04 -8.02 14.08
N HIS A 197 -7.01 -7.71 13.29
CA HIS A 197 -6.95 -6.49 12.49
C HIS A 197 -8.15 -6.38 11.55
N LYS A 198 -8.48 -7.44 10.81
CA LYS A 198 -9.64 -7.49 9.92
C LYS A 198 -10.97 -7.24 10.65
N ILE A 199 -11.13 -7.84 11.84
CA ILE A 199 -12.32 -7.63 12.67
C ILE A 199 -12.43 -6.17 13.10
N ILE A 200 -11.33 -5.59 13.60
CA ILE A 200 -11.30 -4.16 14.02
C ILE A 200 -11.66 -3.26 12.84
N LEU A 201 -11.05 -3.46 11.68
CA LEU A 201 -11.36 -2.66 10.49
C LEU A 201 -12.84 -2.73 10.14
N GLN A 202 -13.42 -3.92 10.10
CA GLN A 202 -14.85 -4.10 9.80
C GLN A 202 -15.76 -3.42 10.84
N GLU A 203 -15.39 -3.48 12.12
CA GLU A 203 -16.13 -2.80 13.19
C GLU A 203 -16.08 -1.28 13.04
N GLN A 204 -14.91 -0.72 12.74
CA GLN A 204 -14.75 0.72 12.52
C GLN A 204 -15.61 1.19 11.32
N LEU A 205 -15.56 0.46 10.22
CA LEU A 205 -16.34 0.79 9.01
C LEU A 205 -17.86 0.74 9.24
N ARG A 206 -18.33 -0.08 10.20
CA ARG A 206 -19.77 -0.18 10.53
C ARG A 206 -20.25 0.90 11.49
N LYS A 207 -19.40 1.41 12.38
CA LYS A 207 -19.80 2.30 13.46
C LYS A 207 -20.09 3.72 13.00
N HIS A 208 -19.54 4.17 11.86
CA HIS A 208 -19.61 5.54 11.39
C HIS A 208 -19.29 6.57 12.50
N ASP A 209 -18.28 6.28 13.32
CA ASP A 209 -17.89 7.09 14.47
C ASP A 209 -16.38 7.36 14.45
N GLY A 210 -15.98 8.58 14.88
CA GLY A 210 -14.59 9.01 14.85
C GLY A 210 -14.21 9.79 13.58
N ILE A 211 -12.92 9.76 13.20
CA ILE A 211 -12.39 10.53 12.07
C ILE A 211 -12.96 10.01 10.74
N ALA A 212 -13.47 10.93 9.91
CA ALA A 212 -13.94 10.58 8.57
C ALA A 212 -12.77 10.42 7.59
N LEU A 213 -12.65 9.27 6.95
CA LEU A 213 -11.74 9.03 5.83
C LEU A 213 -12.51 9.15 4.52
N SER A 214 -12.10 10.05 3.62
CA SER A 214 -12.83 10.31 2.38
C SER A 214 -11.91 10.68 1.23
N THR A 215 -12.28 10.29 0.02
CA THR A 215 -11.68 10.89 -1.17
C THR A 215 -12.14 12.34 -1.31
N LEU A 216 -11.33 13.18 -1.96
CA LEU A 216 -11.72 14.56 -2.30
C LEU A 216 -13.06 14.59 -3.04
N HIS A 217 -13.33 13.64 -3.92
CA HIS A 217 -14.59 13.55 -4.66
C HIS A 217 -15.80 13.26 -3.76
N ARG A 218 -15.66 12.33 -2.82
CA ARG A 218 -16.74 11.91 -1.93
C ARG A 218 -16.99 12.89 -0.80
N SER A 219 -16.05 13.79 -0.54
CA SER A 219 -16.22 14.84 0.47
C SER A 219 -17.21 15.93 0.05
N LYS A 220 -17.66 15.97 -1.22
CA LYS A 220 -18.60 16.96 -1.72
C LYS A 220 -19.92 16.88 -0.95
N GLY A 221 -20.35 18.02 -0.38
CA GLY A 221 -21.56 18.12 0.43
C GLY A 221 -21.40 17.81 1.92
N LEU A 222 -20.20 17.34 2.33
CA LEU A 222 -19.86 17.13 3.74
C LEU A 222 -18.99 18.29 4.24
N GLU A 223 -18.96 18.49 5.56
CA GLU A 223 -18.15 19.54 6.20
C GLU A 223 -17.71 19.11 7.60
N TRP A 224 -16.50 19.51 7.99
CA TRP A 224 -15.93 19.21 9.30
C TRP A 224 -15.25 20.45 9.88
N ASP A 225 -15.11 20.49 11.18
CA ASP A 225 -14.38 21.57 11.84
C ASP A 225 -12.89 21.56 11.44
N ARG A 226 -12.33 20.36 11.31
CA ARG A 226 -10.90 20.13 10.99
C ARG A 226 -10.75 19.20 9.81
N VAL A 227 -9.95 19.61 8.84
CA VAL A 227 -9.67 18.82 7.63
C VAL A 227 -8.16 18.70 7.40
N TYR A 228 -7.71 17.48 7.19
CA TYR A 228 -6.36 17.17 6.73
C TYR A 228 -6.43 16.69 5.28
N ILE A 229 -5.70 17.31 4.35
CA ILE A 229 -5.58 16.82 2.98
C ILE A 229 -4.19 16.20 2.82
N LEU A 230 -4.15 14.91 2.46
CA LEU A 230 -2.92 14.15 2.35
C LEU A 230 -2.25 14.28 1.00
N ASN A 231 -0.93 14.03 1.01
CA ASN A 231 -0.12 13.87 -0.20
C ASN A 231 -0.29 15.01 -1.20
N CYS A 232 -0.28 16.26 -0.70
CA CYS A 232 -0.33 17.46 -1.52
C CYS A 232 1.01 17.66 -2.27
N VAL A 233 1.36 16.69 -3.10
CA VAL A 233 2.58 16.66 -3.93
C VAL A 233 2.22 16.51 -5.39
N LYS A 234 3.13 16.97 -6.27
CA LYS A 234 3.00 16.85 -7.73
C LYS A 234 2.75 15.38 -8.13
N ASN A 235 1.91 15.16 -9.12
CA ASN A 235 1.46 13.85 -9.61
C ASN A 235 0.53 13.06 -8.66
N THR A 236 0.23 13.59 -7.47
CA THR A 236 -0.83 13.07 -6.60
C THR A 236 -1.98 14.07 -6.53
N ILE A 237 -1.69 15.34 -6.25
CA ILE A 237 -2.61 16.48 -6.34
C ILE A 237 -1.85 17.61 -7.07
N PRO A 238 -2.12 17.84 -8.37
CA PRO A 238 -3.08 17.17 -9.26
C PRO A 238 -2.66 15.75 -9.63
N PHE A 239 -3.65 14.87 -9.86
CA PHE A 239 -3.43 13.53 -10.37
C PHE A 239 -3.28 13.59 -11.90
N ALA A 240 -2.10 14.04 -12.35
CA ALA A 240 -1.82 14.24 -13.77
C ALA A 240 -1.17 12.98 -14.37
N LYS A 241 -1.98 12.12 -14.99
CA LYS A 241 -1.52 11.27 -16.09
C LYS A 241 -1.76 12.04 -17.40
N GLN A 242 -0.74 12.73 -17.94
CA GLN A 242 -0.79 13.37 -19.27
C GLN A 242 -2.08 14.18 -19.51
N GLY A 243 -2.41 15.07 -18.56
CA GLY A 243 -3.68 15.78 -18.60
C GLY A 243 -3.67 16.97 -19.56
N THR A 244 -4.81 17.22 -20.16
CA THR A 244 -5.12 18.45 -20.86
C THR A 244 -5.20 19.62 -19.85
N VAL A 245 -5.33 20.85 -20.36
CA VAL A 245 -5.58 22.02 -19.49
C VAL A 245 -6.88 21.85 -18.74
N GLU A 246 -7.89 21.25 -19.38
CA GLU A 246 -9.20 20.94 -18.78
C GLU A 246 -9.09 19.96 -17.62
N ASP A 247 -8.24 18.92 -17.73
CA ASP A 247 -8.00 17.95 -16.64
C ASP A 247 -7.35 18.63 -15.43
N LEU A 248 -6.43 19.57 -15.66
CA LEU A 248 -5.78 20.32 -14.59
C LEU A 248 -6.78 21.25 -13.87
N GLU A 249 -7.69 21.88 -14.61
CA GLU A 249 -8.74 22.73 -14.01
C GLU A 249 -9.76 21.90 -13.20
N GLU A 250 -10.09 20.69 -13.65
CA GLU A 250 -10.96 19.79 -12.87
C GLU A 250 -10.26 19.34 -11.57
N GLU A 251 -8.97 19.00 -11.62
CA GLU A 251 -8.18 18.69 -10.41
C GLU A 251 -8.08 19.90 -9.47
N ARG A 252 -7.96 21.12 -9.99
CA ARG A 252 -7.97 22.35 -9.19
C ARG A 252 -9.32 22.56 -8.49
N ARG A 253 -10.43 22.36 -9.21
CA ARG A 253 -11.78 22.43 -8.63
C ARG A 253 -11.98 21.39 -7.53
N LEU A 254 -11.50 20.17 -7.76
CA LEU A 254 -11.56 19.09 -6.79
C LEU A 254 -10.76 19.41 -5.52
N PHE A 255 -9.55 19.95 -5.68
CA PHE A 255 -8.73 20.38 -4.56
C PHE A 255 -9.38 21.51 -3.78
N TYR A 256 -9.94 22.50 -4.48
CA TYR A 256 -10.72 23.60 -3.87
C TYR A 256 -11.91 23.06 -3.09
N VAL A 257 -12.69 22.11 -3.65
CA VAL A 257 -13.78 21.45 -2.93
C VAL A 257 -13.27 20.84 -1.62
N GLY A 258 -12.14 20.12 -1.65
CA GLY A 258 -11.52 19.56 -0.45
C GLY A 258 -11.17 20.63 0.60
N CYS A 259 -10.56 21.74 0.17
CA CYS A 259 -10.20 22.85 1.07
C CYS A 259 -11.44 23.49 1.72
N THR A 260 -12.52 23.67 0.96
CA THR A 260 -13.78 24.25 1.48
C THR A 260 -14.58 23.32 2.39
N ARG A 261 -14.14 22.10 2.66
CA ARG A 261 -14.75 21.20 3.65
C ARG A 261 -14.39 21.57 5.08
N ALA A 262 -13.35 22.36 5.29
CA ALA A 262 -12.90 22.81 6.60
C ALA A 262 -13.72 24.05 7.06
N LYS A 263 -14.31 23.95 8.26
CA LYS A 263 -15.01 25.08 8.90
C LYS A 263 -14.08 25.94 9.75
N LYS A 264 -13.07 25.33 10.40
CA LYS A 264 -12.21 26.03 11.36
C LYS A 264 -10.72 25.84 11.06
N GLU A 265 -10.31 24.64 10.70
CA GLU A 265 -8.89 24.30 10.53
C GLU A 265 -8.67 23.47 9.28
N LEU A 266 -7.80 23.93 8.38
CA LEU A 266 -7.35 23.20 7.21
C LEU A 266 -5.84 22.95 7.29
N GLN A 267 -5.44 21.69 7.13
CA GLN A 267 -4.03 21.32 7.06
C GLN A 267 -3.73 20.58 5.76
N LEU A 268 -2.80 21.12 4.98
CA LEU A 268 -2.33 20.56 3.73
C LEU A 268 -1.01 19.83 3.98
N LEU A 269 -1.02 18.49 3.88
CA LEU A 269 0.13 17.66 4.21
C LEU A 269 0.89 17.25 2.94
N SER A 270 2.14 17.68 2.87
CA SER A 270 3.08 17.24 1.84
C SER A 270 4.29 16.57 2.48
N TYR A 271 4.96 15.70 1.74
CA TYR A 271 6.25 15.15 2.15
C TYR A 271 7.32 15.56 1.15
N GLN A 272 8.46 15.98 1.66
CA GLN A 272 9.68 16.15 0.86
C GLN A 272 10.51 14.86 1.02
N GLY A 273 10.45 14.01 0.00
CA GLY A 273 11.37 12.89 -0.17
C GLY A 273 12.04 13.01 -1.53
N ASN A 274 12.97 12.12 -1.87
CA ASN A 274 13.73 12.13 -3.14
C ASN A 274 12.91 12.21 -4.43
N SER A 275 11.58 12.30 -4.38
CA SER A 275 10.68 12.32 -5.53
C SER A 275 9.45 13.23 -5.40
N GLY A 276 9.28 14.03 -4.34
CA GLY A 276 8.05 14.80 -4.11
C GLY A 276 8.24 16.31 -4.19
N GLU A 277 8.03 16.92 -5.37
CA GLU A 277 7.77 18.37 -5.42
C GLU A 277 6.41 18.69 -4.80
N ILE A 278 6.33 19.77 -4.03
CA ILE A 278 5.07 20.29 -3.49
C ILE A 278 4.07 20.52 -4.62
N SER A 279 2.80 20.23 -4.36
CA SER A 279 1.72 20.49 -5.30
C SER A 279 1.76 21.92 -5.84
N PRO A 280 1.60 22.11 -7.16
CA PRO A 280 1.49 23.45 -7.74
C PRO A 280 0.33 24.24 -7.14
N PHE A 281 -0.76 23.59 -6.73
CA PHE A 281 -1.90 24.25 -6.10
C PHE A 281 -1.55 24.87 -4.74
N ILE A 282 -0.66 24.26 -3.95
CA ILE A 282 -0.16 24.88 -2.72
C ILE A 282 0.71 26.12 -3.06
N LYS A 283 1.51 26.05 -4.13
CA LYS A 283 2.31 27.21 -4.54
C LYS A 283 1.43 28.39 -4.95
N GLU A 284 0.33 28.10 -5.67
CA GLU A 284 -0.67 29.10 -6.07
C GLU A 284 -1.35 29.76 -4.85
N LEU A 285 -1.76 28.96 -3.85
CA LEU A 285 -2.33 29.48 -2.59
C LEU A 285 -1.36 30.44 -1.89
N LYS A 286 -0.08 30.05 -1.76
CA LYS A 286 0.94 30.91 -1.11
C LYS A 286 1.23 32.21 -1.87
N SER A 287 1.13 32.20 -3.20
CA SER A 287 1.33 33.41 -3.98
C SER A 287 0.14 34.39 -3.88
N SER A 288 -1.08 33.90 -3.69
CA SER A 288 -2.27 34.73 -3.50
C SER A 288 -2.37 35.38 -2.12
N GLU A 289 -1.73 34.81 -1.09
CA GLU A 289 -1.67 35.40 0.28
C GLU A 289 -0.87 36.71 0.31
N SER A 290 0.11 36.91 -0.57
CA SER A 290 0.88 38.13 -0.64
C SER A 290 0.04 39.34 -1.09
N ASP A 291 -1.15 39.12 -1.73
CA ASP A 291 -1.97 40.18 -2.30
C ASP A 291 -3.19 40.59 -1.42
N THR A 292 -3.65 39.75 -0.49
CA THR A 292 -4.93 39.98 0.22
C THR A 292 -4.82 40.24 1.72
N GLY A 293 -3.65 40.06 2.32
CA GLY A 293 -3.44 40.38 3.76
C GLY A 293 -4.15 39.46 4.76
N ASP A 294 -4.97 38.53 4.31
CA ASP A 294 -5.62 37.52 5.14
C ASP A 294 -4.68 36.34 5.38
N LYS A 295 -4.20 36.19 6.60
CA LYS A 295 -3.39 35.04 7.01
C LYS A 295 -4.25 33.78 7.08
N VAL A 296 -4.24 32.98 6.04
CA VAL A 296 -4.60 31.56 6.15
C VAL A 296 -3.42 30.84 6.79
N ASP A 297 -3.60 30.30 7.98
CA ASP A 297 -2.55 29.56 8.71
C ASP A 297 -2.33 28.21 7.96
N LEU A 298 -1.53 28.27 6.89
CA LEU A 298 -1.10 27.11 6.10
C LEU A 298 0.04 26.43 6.85
N ASP A 299 -0.30 25.60 7.82
CA ASP A 299 0.65 24.69 8.46
C ASP A 299 1.12 23.64 7.47
N VAL A 300 2.06 24.02 6.60
CA VAL A 300 2.74 23.09 5.68
C VAL A 300 3.78 22.32 6.50
N HIS A 301 3.35 21.25 7.16
CA HIS A 301 4.27 20.38 7.86
C HIS A 301 5.11 19.57 6.86
N LEU A 302 6.28 20.08 6.57
CA LEU A 302 7.37 19.38 5.89
C LEU A 302 8.02 18.45 6.92
N LYS A 303 7.78 17.13 6.84
CA LYS A 303 8.54 16.16 7.63
C LYS A 303 9.11 15.05 6.76
N TYR A 304 10.41 14.85 6.97
CA TYR A 304 11.29 13.81 6.45
C TYR A 304 10.87 12.41 6.87
#